data_aec49e81cb8bf9d6691baefe1dd1ae52
#
_entry.id   aec49e81cb8bf9d6691baefe1dd1ae52
#
_cell.length_a   1.000
_cell.length_b   1.000
_cell.length_c   1.000
_cell.angle_alpha   90.00
_cell.angle_beta   90.00
_cell.angle_gamma   90.00
#
_symmetry.space_group_name_H-M   'P 1'
#
loop_
_entity.id
_entity.type
_entity.pdbx_description
1 polymer ?
#
loop_
_entity_poly.entity_id
_entity_poly.type
_entity_poly.pdbx_seq_one_letter_code
_entity_poly.pdbx_strand_id
1 'polypeptide(L)'
;LRWNHLFSDRLFLNTMFIYNDFGFTANTTFQDLKFNLNSKVREATAKMDFDYSPLLGHQMKFGWQYNFHVFTPYTASGSAGSVDFKTTNQSNKYAHETSLYVLDDFETTPWLKINVGLRASLFTFMGPFSKTVFASGRAVDTLNYKTGENIKTYWGLEPRLSMRFKVDKASSIKMGLTMNQQYVHLVSSSTTTLPIDLWVPSTAVVKPQIGVQAALGYFRNFKDDMIETSIEVYYKHLWNQIEYGESAVGNITVDVEDQFTFGKGYSYGAEFFVKKAKGKWTGWIGYTLAWTWRQFPEINGGKPFLARYDRRHDISIVQMYEINKHWKVSATWVFATGQRTTLPVSFFLNEGQVHYVYGERNWYRMPPY
;
A
#
# COMPACT_ATOMS: atom_id res chain seq x y z
N LEU A 1 17.21 8.97 14.73
CA LEU A 1 17.64 8.92 16.11
C LEU A 1 16.70 8.06 16.93
N ARG A 2 17.25 7.31 17.88
CA ARG A 2 16.46 6.48 18.79
C ARG A 2 16.95 6.68 20.21
N TRP A 3 16.04 6.86 21.14
CA TRP A 3 16.30 6.95 22.57
C TRP A 3 15.37 6.02 23.32
N ASN A 4 15.92 5.19 24.20
CA ASN A 4 15.21 4.23 25.01
C ASN A 4 15.35 4.60 26.47
N HIS A 5 14.26 4.44 27.24
CA HIS A 5 14.27 4.67 28.66
C HIS A 5 13.46 3.58 29.40
N LEU A 6 14.04 3.02 30.42
CA LEU A 6 13.40 2.06 31.32
C LEU A 6 12.96 2.79 32.59
N PHE A 7 11.66 3.06 32.73
CA PHE A 7 11.12 3.71 33.94
C PHE A 7 11.04 2.75 35.11
N SER A 8 10.72 1.48 34.83
CA SER A 8 10.66 0.39 35.80
C SER A 8 10.72 -0.94 35.04
N ASP A 9 10.81 -2.07 35.78
CA ASP A 9 10.78 -3.42 35.17
C ASP A 9 9.49 -3.70 34.37
N ARG A 10 8.49 -2.83 34.50
CA ARG A 10 7.17 -2.99 33.83
C ARG A 10 6.87 -1.94 32.78
N LEU A 11 7.64 -0.84 32.73
CA LEU A 11 7.36 0.27 31.81
C LEU A 11 8.63 0.70 31.08
N PHE A 12 8.60 0.50 29.77
CA PHE A 12 9.67 0.87 28.84
C PHE A 12 9.16 1.87 27.82
N LEU A 13 9.99 2.87 27.52
CA LEU A 13 9.73 3.88 26.48
C LEU A 13 10.77 3.77 25.38
N ASN A 14 10.30 3.80 24.14
CA ASN A 14 11.12 3.94 22.96
C ASN A 14 10.68 5.20 22.19
N THR A 15 11.57 6.17 22.10
CA THR A 15 11.35 7.41 21.33
C THR A 15 12.20 7.38 20.07
N MET A 16 11.58 7.72 18.94
CA MET A 16 12.23 7.73 17.63
C MET A 16 11.97 9.05 16.90
N PHE A 17 13.03 9.59 16.27
CA PHE A 17 12.94 10.63 15.27
C PHE A 17 13.49 10.09 13.96
N ILE A 18 12.68 10.11 12.91
CA ILE A 18 12.98 9.53 11.60
C ILE A 18 12.82 10.63 10.56
N TYR A 19 13.76 10.73 9.64
CA TYR A 19 13.64 11.57 8.45
C TYR A 19 13.81 10.70 7.22
N ASN A 20 12.82 10.73 6.35
CA ASN A 20 12.79 10.02 5.08
C ASN A 20 12.79 11.05 3.94
N ASP A 21 13.61 10.79 2.93
CA ASP A 21 13.66 11.57 1.71
C ASP A 21 13.68 10.58 0.53
N PHE A 22 12.55 10.46 -0.15
CA PHE A 22 12.38 9.61 -1.30
C PHE A 22 12.04 10.46 -2.52
N GLY A 23 12.73 10.26 -3.62
CA GLY A 23 12.44 10.93 -4.86
C GLY A 23 12.93 10.13 -6.04
N PHE A 24 12.34 10.37 -7.19
CA PHE A 24 12.84 9.87 -8.45
C PHE A 24 12.93 10.99 -9.48
N THR A 25 13.87 10.84 -10.39
CA THR A 25 14.02 11.68 -11.57
C THR A 25 14.14 10.77 -12.78
N ALA A 26 13.28 10.95 -13.77
CA ALA A 26 13.36 10.26 -15.04
C ALA A 26 13.71 11.26 -16.13
N ASN A 27 14.83 11.01 -16.81
CA ASN A 27 15.31 11.83 -17.93
C ASN A 27 15.25 10.99 -19.19
N THR A 28 14.58 11.51 -20.21
CA THR A 28 14.53 10.87 -21.54
C THR A 28 14.97 11.88 -22.58
N THR A 29 15.83 11.44 -23.48
CA THR A 29 16.25 12.23 -24.66
C THR A 29 15.98 11.38 -25.88
N PHE A 30 15.20 11.92 -26.81
CA PHE A 30 14.91 11.30 -28.09
C PHE A 30 15.02 12.37 -29.18
N GLN A 31 16.07 12.29 -30.00
CA GLN A 31 16.43 13.33 -30.97
C GLN A 31 16.57 14.70 -30.25
N ASP A 32 15.84 15.71 -30.70
CA ASP A 32 15.82 17.06 -30.10
C ASP A 32 14.82 17.22 -28.96
N LEU A 33 14.07 16.16 -28.62
CA LEU A 33 13.13 16.17 -27.50
C LEU A 33 13.84 15.70 -26.23
N LYS A 34 13.94 16.59 -25.24
CA LYS A 34 14.37 16.28 -23.89
C LYS A 34 13.18 16.35 -22.96
N PHE A 35 13.04 15.34 -22.13
CA PHE A 35 11.96 15.28 -21.13
C PHE A 35 12.56 14.89 -19.79
N ASN A 36 12.26 15.71 -18.79
CA ASN A 36 12.70 15.50 -17.41
C ASN A 36 11.48 15.47 -16.50
N LEU A 37 11.41 14.42 -15.71
CA LEU A 37 10.34 14.15 -14.77
C LEU A 37 10.90 14.03 -13.37
N ASN A 38 10.36 14.75 -12.40
CA ASN A 38 10.80 14.71 -11.02
C ASN A 38 9.59 14.65 -10.08
N SER A 39 9.66 13.77 -9.08
CA SER A 39 8.70 13.71 -7.97
C SER A 39 9.43 13.33 -6.68
N LYS A 40 9.00 13.90 -5.55
CA LYS A 40 9.67 13.72 -4.26
C LYS A 40 8.68 13.72 -3.10
N VAL A 41 8.95 12.86 -2.11
CA VAL A 41 8.24 12.82 -0.82
C VAL A 41 9.27 12.91 0.29
N ARG A 42 9.09 13.86 1.19
CA ARG A 42 9.88 13.99 2.42
C ARG A 42 8.98 13.83 3.62
N GLU A 43 9.47 13.13 4.60
CA GLU A 43 8.72 12.88 5.83
C GLU A 43 9.62 13.04 7.05
N ALA A 44 9.15 13.79 8.03
CA ALA A 44 9.74 13.85 9.36
C ALA A 44 8.78 13.23 10.36
N THR A 45 9.22 12.18 11.06
CA THR A 45 8.42 11.43 12.03
C THR A 45 8.98 11.56 13.42
N ALA A 46 8.11 11.87 14.38
CA ALA A 46 8.35 11.72 15.81
C ALA A 46 7.44 10.64 16.36
N LYS A 47 7.99 9.68 17.10
CA LYS A 47 7.23 8.55 17.64
C LYS A 47 7.64 8.23 19.06
N MET A 48 6.66 7.93 19.91
CA MET A 48 6.83 7.45 21.29
C MET A 48 6.02 6.17 21.46
N ASP A 49 6.70 5.08 21.76
CA ASP A 49 6.12 3.76 22.03
C ASP A 49 6.37 3.39 23.48
N PHE A 50 5.33 3.09 24.22
CA PHE A 50 5.37 2.56 25.57
C PHE A 50 5.02 1.08 25.55
N ASP A 51 5.89 0.26 26.10
CA ASP A 51 5.63 -1.14 26.44
C ASP A 51 5.36 -1.22 27.94
N TYR A 52 4.19 -1.70 28.33
CA TYR A 52 3.75 -1.76 29.71
C TYR A 52 3.17 -3.12 30.08
N SER A 53 3.71 -3.73 31.12
CA SER A 53 3.26 -5.03 31.64
C SER A 53 2.67 -4.84 33.05
N PRO A 54 1.39 -4.42 33.18
CA PRO A 54 0.79 -4.10 34.48
C PRO A 54 0.62 -5.32 35.38
N LEU A 55 0.23 -6.44 34.79
CA LEU A 55 -0.11 -7.69 35.47
C LEU A 55 0.44 -8.88 34.67
N LEU A 56 0.56 -10.04 35.33
CA LEU A 56 0.88 -11.29 34.65
C LEU A 56 -0.18 -11.58 33.56
N GLY A 57 0.31 -11.91 32.36
CA GLY A 57 -0.54 -12.23 31.22
C GLY A 57 -1.00 -11.03 30.39
N HIS A 58 -0.75 -9.78 30.80
CA HIS A 58 -1.04 -8.58 30.03
C HIS A 58 0.23 -7.92 29.49
N GLN A 59 0.23 -7.65 28.19
CA GLN A 59 1.30 -6.90 27.51
C GLN A 59 0.68 -5.75 26.72
N MET A 60 0.62 -4.60 27.36
CA MET A 60 0.05 -3.40 26.76
C MET A 60 1.11 -2.63 25.97
N LYS A 61 0.70 -2.12 24.81
CA LYS A 61 1.47 -1.13 24.04
C LYS A 61 0.58 0.07 23.78
N PHE A 62 1.09 1.24 24.07
CA PHE A 62 0.41 2.48 23.72
C PHE A 62 1.43 3.51 23.27
N GLY A 63 0.99 4.48 22.49
CA GLY A 63 1.93 5.45 21.99
C GLY A 63 1.28 6.54 21.18
N TRP A 64 2.16 7.43 20.75
CA TRP A 64 1.86 8.56 19.90
C TRP A 64 2.83 8.59 18.74
N GLN A 65 2.32 8.97 17.56
CA GLN A 65 3.10 9.18 16.35
C GLN A 65 2.63 10.46 15.69
N TYR A 66 3.60 11.24 15.22
CA TYR A 66 3.38 12.44 14.42
C TYR A 66 4.27 12.38 13.18
N ASN A 67 3.67 12.64 12.01
CA ASN A 67 4.37 12.74 10.73
C ASN A 67 4.09 14.10 10.11
N PHE A 68 5.15 14.75 9.64
CA PHE A 68 5.06 15.91 8.77
C PHE A 68 5.47 15.50 7.37
N HIS A 69 4.56 15.64 6.41
CA HIS A 69 4.77 15.25 5.02
C HIS A 69 4.93 16.46 4.12
N VAL A 70 5.90 16.38 3.21
CA VAL A 70 6.08 17.34 2.12
C VAL A 70 6.13 16.57 0.81
N PHE A 71 5.10 16.75 0.00
CA PHE A 71 5.01 16.17 -1.34
C PHE A 71 5.43 17.22 -2.35
N THR A 72 6.45 16.92 -3.14
CA THR A 72 6.78 17.67 -4.34
C THR A 72 6.07 16.96 -5.48
N PRO A 73 4.99 17.57 -6.03
CA PRO A 73 4.26 16.97 -7.12
C PRO A 73 5.14 16.79 -8.33
N TYR A 74 4.64 16.02 -9.23
CA TYR A 74 5.18 15.77 -10.53
C TYR A 74 5.51 17.06 -11.28
N THR A 75 6.79 17.33 -11.51
CA THR A 75 7.21 18.43 -12.39
C THR A 75 7.76 17.84 -13.67
N ALA A 76 7.21 18.25 -14.81
CA ALA A 76 7.72 17.91 -16.11
C ALA A 76 8.36 19.15 -16.74
N SER A 77 9.55 18.99 -17.28
CA SER A 77 10.20 20.01 -18.09
C SER A 77 10.88 19.36 -19.30
N GLY A 78 11.02 20.11 -20.36
CA GLY A 78 11.67 19.58 -21.54
C GLY A 78 11.92 20.66 -22.58
N SER A 79 12.60 20.26 -23.66
CA SER A 79 12.80 21.09 -24.84
C SER A 79 12.50 20.27 -26.09
N ALA A 80 11.91 20.96 -27.09
CA ALA A 80 11.69 20.43 -28.42
C ALA A 80 12.28 21.44 -29.43
N GLY A 81 13.51 21.16 -29.91
CA GLY A 81 14.29 22.13 -30.70
C GLY A 81 14.56 23.38 -29.86
N SER A 82 14.06 24.54 -30.33
CA SER A 82 14.18 25.85 -29.66
C SER A 82 13.07 26.17 -28.65
N VAL A 83 12.11 25.27 -28.45
CA VAL A 83 10.96 25.49 -27.56
C VAL A 83 11.16 24.75 -26.24
N ASP A 84 11.27 25.51 -25.17
CA ASP A 84 11.29 24.97 -23.81
C ASP A 84 9.90 24.93 -23.21
N PHE A 85 9.53 23.85 -22.55
CA PHE A 85 8.31 23.72 -21.80
C PHE A 85 8.62 23.29 -20.35
N LYS A 86 7.84 23.80 -19.43
CA LYS A 86 7.89 23.43 -18.02
C LYS A 86 6.48 23.48 -17.43
N THR A 87 6.12 22.47 -16.65
CA THR A 87 4.89 22.54 -15.86
C THR A 87 5.06 23.62 -14.80
N THR A 88 4.31 24.72 -14.92
CA THR A 88 4.62 25.97 -14.25
C THR A 88 4.02 26.14 -12.86
N ASN A 89 3.09 25.30 -12.40
CA ASN A 89 2.27 25.63 -11.21
C ASN A 89 2.04 24.48 -10.23
N GLN A 90 3.05 23.65 -9.97
CA GLN A 90 2.87 22.64 -8.93
C GLN A 90 3.67 23.03 -7.67
N SER A 91 3.00 23.71 -6.74
CA SER A 91 3.54 23.98 -5.41
C SER A 91 3.62 22.69 -4.58
N ASN A 92 4.57 22.64 -3.65
CA ASN A 92 4.62 21.55 -2.68
C ASN A 92 3.28 21.45 -1.93
N LYS A 93 2.89 20.20 -1.63
CA LYS A 93 1.73 19.90 -0.79
C LYS A 93 2.20 19.50 0.59
N TYR A 94 1.55 20.02 1.62
CA TYR A 94 1.94 19.84 3.03
C TYR A 94 0.83 19.12 3.78
N ALA A 95 1.21 18.18 4.62
CA ALA A 95 0.24 17.49 5.47
C ALA A 95 0.84 17.13 6.83
N HIS A 96 0.00 17.18 7.85
CA HIS A 96 0.29 16.70 9.19
C HIS A 96 -0.55 15.46 9.48
N GLU A 97 0.07 14.43 9.98
CA GLU A 97 -0.62 13.23 10.46
C GLU A 97 -0.24 12.98 11.91
N THR A 98 -1.21 12.86 12.78
CA THR A 98 -0.98 12.45 14.18
C THR A 98 -1.86 11.27 14.54
N SER A 99 -1.38 10.41 15.42
CA SER A 99 -2.14 9.26 15.88
C SER A 99 -1.79 8.87 17.31
N LEU A 100 -2.81 8.43 18.02
CA LEU A 100 -2.71 7.79 19.33
C LEU A 100 -3.17 6.33 19.19
N TYR A 101 -2.52 5.43 19.87
CA TYR A 101 -2.92 4.03 19.84
C TYR A 101 -2.69 3.34 21.17
N VAL A 102 -3.53 2.34 21.41
CA VAL A 102 -3.41 1.41 22.53
C VAL A 102 -3.69 -0.01 22.01
N LEU A 103 -2.96 -0.96 22.53
CA LEU A 103 -3.10 -2.38 22.24
C LEU A 103 -2.82 -3.16 23.50
N ASP A 104 -3.61 -4.19 23.77
CA ASP A 104 -3.35 -5.17 24.83
C ASP A 104 -3.32 -6.58 24.24
N ASP A 105 -2.30 -7.31 24.59
CA ASP A 105 -2.10 -8.73 24.26
C ASP A 105 -2.16 -9.52 25.57
N PHE A 106 -3.23 -10.31 25.78
CA PHE A 106 -3.47 -10.98 27.03
C PHE A 106 -4.03 -12.39 26.88
N GLU A 107 -3.70 -13.23 27.86
CA GLU A 107 -4.18 -14.59 27.95
C GLU A 107 -5.33 -14.66 28.97
N THR A 108 -6.57 -14.78 28.47
CA THR A 108 -7.78 -14.91 29.31
C THR A 108 -7.85 -16.28 29.96
N THR A 109 -7.40 -17.31 29.24
CA THR A 109 -7.35 -18.71 29.68
C THR A 109 -6.18 -19.42 29.02
N PRO A 110 -5.75 -20.60 29.47
CA PRO A 110 -4.67 -21.36 28.84
C PRO A 110 -4.91 -21.72 27.36
N TRP A 111 -6.16 -21.66 26.90
CA TRP A 111 -6.55 -21.99 25.53
C TRP A 111 -6.94 -20.77 24.70
N LEU A 112 -7.09 -19.56 25.31
CA LEU A 112 -7.53 -18.35 24.61
C LEU A 112 -6.58 -17.18 24.88
N LYS A 113 -5.93 -16.72 23.81
CA LYS A 113 -5.15 -15.48 23.79
C LYS A 113 -5.85 -14.45 22.92
N ILE A 114 -5.99 -13.22 23.41
CA ILE A 114 -6.65 -12.11 22.72
C ILE A 114 -5.65 -10.98 22.59
N ASN A 115 -5.63 -10.37 21.40
CA ASN A 115 -4.94 -9.13 21.12
C ASN A 115 -5.99 -8.15 20.60
N VAL A 116 -6.22 -7.07 21.33
CA VAL A 116 -7.17 -6.01 20.98
C VAL A 116 -6.48 -4.68 20.97
N GLY A 117 -6.78 -3.85 19.98
CA GLY A 117 -6.19 -2.52 19.87
C GLY A 117 -7.09 -1.53 19.16
N LEU A 118 -6.81 -0.27 19.42
CA LEU A 118 -7.44 0.86 18.77
C LEU A 118 -6.39 1.92 18.45
N ARG A 119 -6.40 2.41 17.23
CA ARG A 119 -5.64 3.59 16.80
C ARG A 119 -6.63 4.66 16.37
N ALA A 120 -6.45 5.87 16.90
CA ALA A 120 -7.15 7.07 16.44
C ALA A 120 -6.14 7.94 15.69
N SER A 121 -6.48 8.36 14.49
CA SER A 121 -5.62 9.15 13.62
C SER A 121 -6.32 10.44 13.16
N LEU A 122 -5.53 11.48 12.97
CA LEU A 122 -5.93 12.77 12.43
C LEU A 122 -4.94 13.13 11.32
N PHE A 123 -5.45 13.38 10.13
CA PHE A 123 -4.66 13.84 8.99
C PHE A 123 -5.19 15.19 8.51
N THR A 124 -4.31 16.17 8.38
CA THR A 124 -4.66 17.54 7.97
C THR A 124 -3.83 17.95 6.75
N PHE A 125 -4.50 18.18 5.64
CA PHE A 125 -3.93 18.77 4.44
C PHE A 125 -3.92 20.29 4.58
N MET A 126 -2.76 20.93 4.34
CA MET A 126 -2.54 22.35 4.65
C MET A 126 -1.95 23.10 3.47
N GLY A 127 -2.19 24.43 3.47
CA GLY A 127 -1.53 25.37 2.58
C GLY A 127 -0.07 25.65 2.92
N PRO A 128 0.69 26.27 1.99
CA PRO A 128 0.17 27.01 0.82
C PRO A 128 -0.26 26.07 -0.31
N PHE A 129 -1.40 26.37 -0.90
CA PHE A 129 -1.93 25.62 -2.04
C PHE A 129 -2.84 26.50 -2.88
N SER A 130 -2.74 26.39 -4.20
CA SER A 130 -3.62 27.07 -5.13
C SER A 130 -4.25 26.06 -6.08
N LYS A 131 -5.57 26.12 -6.26
CA LYS A 131 -6.30 25.27 -7.19
C LYS A 131 -7.17 26.11 -8.10
N THR A 132 -6.98 25.99 -9.41
CA THR A 132 -7.86 26.59 -10.41
C THR A 132 -9.11 25.73 -10.56
N VAL A 133 -10.27 26.35 -10.41
CA VAL A 133 -11.58 25.73 -10.61
C VAL A 133 -12.01 25.95 -12.05
N PHE A 134 -12.36 24.86 -12.74
CA PHE A 134 -12.85 24.90 -14.11
C PHE A 134 -14.35 24.59 -14.14
N ALA A 135 -15.09 25.37 -14.95
CA ALA A 135 -16.47 25.06 -15.32
C ALA A 135 -16.58 25.11 -16.85
N SER A 136 -17.13 24.03 -17.45
CA SER A 136 -17.25 23.90 -18.93
C SER A 136 -15.93 24.14 -19.69
N GLY A 137 -14.82 23.68 -19.11
CA GLY A 137 -13.47 23.80 -19.71
C GLY A 137 -12.82 25.18 -19.60
N ARG A 138 -13.45 26.14 -18.90
CA ARG A 138 -12.90 27.48 -18.64
C ARG A 138 -12.57 27.66 -17.17
N ALA A 139 -11.44 28.28 -16.88
CA ALA A 139 -11.10 28.70 -15.53
C ALA A 139 -12.11 29.75 -15.04
N VAL A 140 -12.82 29.49 -13.97
CA VAL A 140 -13.86 30.39 -13.40
C VAL A 140 -13.43 31.00 -12.08
N ASP A 141 -12.51 30.32 -11.33
CA ASP A 141 -12.03 30.79 -10.04
C ASP A 141 -10.67 30.18 -9.73
N THR A 142 -9.95 30.76 -8.75
CA THR A 142 -8.72 30.20 -8.19
C THR A 142 -8.77 30.27 -6.68
N LEU A 143 -8.89 29.12 -6.05
CA LEU A 143 -8.81 28.97 -4.59
C LEU A 143 -7.36 29.07 -4.15
N ASN A 144 -7.06 30.07 -3.31
CA ASN A 144 -5.73 30.29 -2.77
C ASN A 144 -5.74 30.12 -1.25
N TYR A 145 -4.93 29.19 -0.77
CA TYR A 145 -4.76 28.92 0.66
C TYR A 145 -3.37 29.41 1.13
N LYS A 146 -3.33 30.09 2.25
CA LYS A 146 -2.09 30.61 2.83
C LYS A 146 -1.29 29.53 3.52
N THR A 147 -0.01 29.81 3.77
CA THR A 147 0.87 28.92 4.55
C THR A 147 0.26 28.64 5.93
N GLY A 148 0.14 27.38 6.28
CA GLY A 148 -0.43 26.93 7.56
C GLY A 148 -1.96 26.93 7.62
N GLU A 149 -2.66 27.33 6.56
CA GLU A 149 -4.12 27.29 6.49
C GLU A 149 -4.59 25.85 6.37
N ASN A 150 -5.59 25.46 7.18
CA ASN A 150 -6.21 24.13 7.11
C ASN A 150 -7.16 24.06 5.91
N ILE A 151 -6.87 23.18 4.97
CA ILE A 151 -7.68 22.98 3.77
C ILE A 151 -8.68 21.85 4.02
N LYS A 152 -8.23 20.72 4.54
CA LYS A 152 -9.05 19.55 4.80
C LYS A 152 -8.49 18.69 5.92
N THR A 153 -9.35 18.31 6.85
CA THR A 153 -9.00 17.39 7.93
C THR A 153 -9.82 16.11 7.83
N TYR A 154 -9.15 14.99 8.02
CA TYR A 154 -9.72 13.66 8.14
C TYR A 154 -9.33 13.05 9.48
N TRP A 155 -10.26 12.35 10.10
CA TRP A 155 -10.01 11.54 11.28
C TRP A 155 -10.37 10.09 11.02
N GLY A 156 -9.74 9.18 11.72
CA GLY A 156 -9.95 7.76 11.58
C GLY A 156 -9.88 7.02 12.88
N LEU A 157 -10.65 5.95 12.96
CA LEU A 157 -10.55 4.95 14.00
C LEU A 157 -10.20 3.61 13.34
N GLU A 158 -9.16 2.96 13.85
CA GLU A 158 -8.61 1.74 13.30
C GLU A 158 -8.60 0.64 14.36
N PRO A 159 -9.77 0.01 14.61
CA PRO A 159 -9.85 -1.13 15.53
C PRO A 159 -9.16 -2.36 14.95
N ARG A 160 -8.57 -3.16 15.84
CA ARG A 160 -8.01 -4.48 15.52
C ARG A 160 -8.32 -5.46 16.62
N LEU A 161 -8.62 -6.68 16.21
CA LEU A 161 -8.86 -7.80 17.09
C LEU A 161 -8.18 -9.04 16.49
N SER A 162 -7.39 -9.72 17.29
CA SER A 162 -6.86 -11.04 16.94
C SER A 162 -7.12 -11.99 18.10
N MET A 163 -7.53 -13.21 17.80
CA MET A 163 -7.76 -14.25 18.79
C MET A 163 -7.02 -15.53 18.38
N ARG A 164 -6.43 -16.20 19.33
CA ARG A 164 -5.86 -17.53 19.17
C ARG A 164 -6.54 -18.49 20.11
N PHE A 165 -7.22 -19.47 19.56
CA PHE A 165 -7.83 -20.59 20.25
C PHE A 165 -6.91 -21.81 20.14
N LYS A 166 -6.34 -22.25 21.23
CA LYS A 166 -5.57 -23.48 21.31
C LYS A 166 -6.54 -24.67 21.40
N VAL A 167 -6.60 -25.48 20.34
CA VAL A 167 -7.50 -26.63 20.25
C VAL A 167 -6.92 -27.81 21.03
N ASP A 168 -5.63 -28.07 20.86
CA ASP A 168 -4.85 -29.07 21.59
C ASP A 168 -3.38 -28.61 21.72
N LYS A 169 -2.48 -29.51 22.18
CA LYS A 169 -1.05 -29.17 22.35
C LYS A 169 -0.35 -28.80 21.03
N ALA A 170 -0.85 -29.30 19.91
CA ALA A 170 -0.22 -29.19 18.61
C ALA A 170 -1.02 -28.32 17.62
N SER A 171 -2.25 -27.91 17.95
CA SER A 171 -3.10 -27.17 17.00
C SER A 171 -3.79 -25.94 17.61
N SER A 172 -4.02 -24.93 16.77
CA SER A 172 -4.73 -23.72 17.12
C SER A 172 -5.53 -23.17 15.95
N ILE A 173 -6.61 -22.47 16.27
CA ILE A 173 -7.36 -21.63 15.33
C ILE A 173 -7.01 -20.19 15.66
N LYS A 174 -6.73 -19.38 14.63
CA LYS A 174 -6.51 -17.95 14.77
C LYS A 174 -7.54 -17.21 13.92
N MET A 175 -8.05 -16.14 14.45
CA MET A 175 -8.90 -15.19 13.72
C MET A 175 -8.38 -13.78 13.89
N GLY A 176 -8.59 -12.95 12.86
CA GLY A 176 -8.19 -11.55 12.86
C GLY A 176 -9.22 -10.68 12.17
N LEU A 177 -9.47 -9.52 12.76
CA LEU A 177 -10.27 -8.44 12.20
C LEU A 177 -9.44 -7.16 12.30
N THR A 178 -9.25 -6.46 11.19
CA THR A 178 -8.51 -5.21 11.17
C THR A 178 -9.20 -4.20 10.29
N MET A 179 -9.18 -2.94 10.72
CA MET A 179 -9.52 -1.79 9.91
C MET A 179 -8.31 -0.87 9.86
N ASN A 180 -7.95 -0.38 8.67
CA ASN A 180 -6.83 0.53 8.48
C ASN A 180 -7.26 1.69 7.58
N GLN A 181 -6.68 2.87 7.82
CA GLN A 181 -6.80 4.03 6.96
C GLN A 181 -5.44 4.39 6.35
N GLN A 182 -5.47 4.85 5.11
CA GLN A 182 -4.27 5.27 4.39
C GLN A 182 -4.48 6.68 3.85
N TYR A 183 -3.57 7.59 4.22
CA TYR A 183 -3.63 9.00 3.86
C TYR A 183 -2.63 9.39 2.76
N VAL A 184 -1.66 8.54 2.49
CA VAL A 184 -0.66 8.72 1.43
C VAL A 184 -0.82 7.61 0.41
N HIS A 185 -1.02 7.98 -0.85
CA HIS A 185 -1.40 7.05 -1.91
C HIS A 185 -0.32 7.00 -2.99
N LEU A 186 -0.05 5.81 -3.50
CA LEU A 186 0.76 5.60 -4.68
C LEU A 186 -0.16 5.31 -5.87
N VAL A 187 -0.19 6.21 -6.83
CA VAL A 187 -1.05 6.10 -8.02
C VAL A 187 -0.18 5.86 -9.25
N SER A 188 -0.45 4.77 -9.95
CA SER A 188 0.29 4.36 -11.15
C SER A 188 -0.43 4.85 -12.40
N SER A 189 0.27 5.61 -13.25
CA SER A 189 -0.26 6.11 -14.53
C SER A 189 -0.05 5.13 -15.69
N SER A 190 0.79 4.10 -15.50
CA SER A 190 1.25 3.22 -16.57
C SER A 190 0.72 1.80 -16.43
N THR A 191 0.42 1.17 -17.55
CA THR A 191 0.18 -0.27 -17.64
C THR A 191 1.48 -1.08 -17.46
N THR A 192 2.64 -0.44 -17.60
CA THR A 192 3.96 -1.00 -17.34
C THR A 192 4.51 -0.49 -16.00
N THR A 193 5.34 -1.29 -15.34
CA THR A 193 6.04 -0.92 -14.09
C THR A 193 7.16 0.08 -14.41
N LEU A 194 6.81 1.33 -14.60
CA LEU A 194 7.82 2.39 -14.64
C LEU A 194 7.95 2.98 -13.23
N PRO A 195 9.13 3.41 -12.80
CA PRO A 195 9.33 4.03 -11.48
C PRO A 195 8.82 5.48 -11.44
N ILE A 196 7.71 5.75 -12.16
CA ILE A 196 7.08 7.07 -12.29
C ILE A 196 5.73 7.13 -11.56
N ASP A 197 5.48 6.18 -10.67
CA ASP A 197 4.27 6.18 -9.84
C ASP A 197 4.26 7.41 -8.93
N LEU A 198 3.11 8.07 -8.84
CA LEU A 198 2.96 9.33 -8.14
C LEU A 198 2.50 9.13 -6.70
N TRP A 199 3.21 9.74 -5.76
CA TRP A 199 2.78 9.85 -4.38
C TRP A 199 1.86 11.03 -4.19
N VAL A 200 0.63 10.77 -3.74
CA VAL A 200 -0.43 11.77 -3.54
C VAL A 200 -0.94 11.72 -2.11
N PRO A 201 -1.00 12.85 -1.39
CA PRO A 201 -1.67 12.91 -0.09
C PRO A 201 -3.19 12.86 -0.25
N SER A 202 -3.88 12.55 0.83
CA SER A 202 -5.30 12.85 0.93
C SER A 202 -5.52 14.37 0.92
N THR A 203 -6.46 14.83 0.08
CA THR A 203 -6.78 16.26 -0.13
C THR A 203 -8.28 16.48 -0.01
N ALA A 204 -8.79 17.64 -0.41
CA ALA A 204 -10.24 17.87 -0.46
C ALA A 204 -10.95 16.92 -1.46
N VAL A 205 -10.24 16.47 -2.51
CA VAL A 205 -10.76 15.58 -3.57
C VAL A 205 -10.40 14.13 -3.27
N VAL A 206 -9.15 13.87 -2.91
CA VAL A 206 -8.60 12.54 -2.65
C VAL A 206 -8.90 12.13 -1.19
N LYS A 207 -9.92 11.31 -0.99
CA LYS A 207 -10.29 10.81 0.34
C LYS A 207 -9.31 9.74 0.82
N PRO A 208 -9.12 9.57 2.14
CA PRO A 208 -8.37 8.45 2.69
C PRO A 208 -8.92 7.10 2.22
N GLN A 209 -8.03 6.19 1.82
CA GLN A 209 -8.44 4.82 1.53
C GLN A 209 -8.68 4.07 2.84
N ILE A 210 -9.75 3.27 2.88
CA ILE A 210 -10.13 2.48 4.04
C ILE A 210 -10.10 1.00 3.63
N GLY A 211 -9.47 0.17 4.44
CA GLY A 211 -9.44 -1.27 4.27
C GLY A 211 -9.93 -1.99 5.52
N VAL A 212 -10.88 -2.91 5.36
CA VAL A 212 -11.31 -3.83 6.41
C VAL A 212 -10.98 -5.24 5.97
N GLN A 213 -10.35 -6.01 6.84
CA GLN A 213 -9.96 -7.39 6.58
C GLN A 213 -10.41 -8.30 7.71
N ALA A 214 -10.99 -9.44 7.33
CA ALA A 214 -11.23 -10.60 8.18
C ALA A 214 -10.35 -11.76 7.71
N ALA A 215 -9.76 -12.49 8.65
CA ALA A 215 -8.96 -13.67 8.39
C ALA A 215 -9.26 -14.77 9.41
N LEU A 216 -9.22 -16.01 8.96
CA LEU A 216 -9.38 -17.21 9.78
C LEU A 216 -8.35 -18.26 9.34
N GLY A 217 -7.60 -18.80 10.29
CA GLY A 217 -6.57 -19.79 10.02
C GLY A 217 -6.60 -20.97 10.99
N TYR A 218 -6.28 -22.14 10.46
CA TYR A 218 -6.01 -23.34 11.24
C TYR A 218 -4.53 -23.69 11.13
N PHE A 219 -3.89 -23.91 12.27
CA PHE A 219 -2.46 -24.18 12.41
C PHE A 219 -2.27 -25.49 13.14
N ARG A 220 -1.41 -26.36 12.61
CA ARG A 220 -1.10 -27.63 13.26
C ARG A 220 0.37 -28.03 13.08
N ASN A 221 0.96 -28.44 14.18
CA ASN A 221 2.30 -29.02 14.21
C ASN A 221 2.21 -30.54 14.31
N PHE A 222 3.13 -31.24 13.67
CA PHE A 222 3.23 -32.68 13.67
C PHE A 222 4.65 -33.11 14.07
N LYS A 223 4.77 -34.32 14.60
CA LYS A 223 6.06 -34.96 14.93
C LYS A 223 6.94 -34.06 15.81
N ASP A 224 6.42 -33.66 16.98
CA ASP A 224 7.14 -32.83 17.96
C ASP A 224 7.71 -31.51 17.30
N ASP A 225 6.85 -30.78 16.62
CA ASP A 225 7.17 -29.53 15.91
C ASP A 225 8.20 -29.69 14.77
N MET A 226 8.35 -30.91 14.24
CA MET A 226 9.18 -31.13 13.06
C MET A 226 8.50 -30.60 11.78
N ILE A 227 7.19 -30.72 11.69
CA ILE A 227 6.41 -30.24 10.55
C ILE A 227 5.36 -29.25 11.07
N GLU A 228 5.42 -28.02 10.59
CA GLU A 228 4.46 -26.95 10.85
C GLU A 228 3.55 -26.78 9.62
N THR A 229 2.24 -26.69 9.82
CA THR A 229 1.28 -26.50 8.72
C THR A 229 0.28 -25.42 9.06
N SER A 230 -0.19 -24.67 8.07
CA SER A 230 -1.35 -23.78 8.20
C SER A 230 -2.20 -23.75 6.94
N ILE A 231 -3.48 -23.47 7.15
CA ILE A 231 -4.44 -23.09 6.11
C ILE A 231 -5.12 -21.83 6.63
N GLU A 232 -5.06 -20.77 5.83
CA GLU A 232 -5.64 -19.48 6.18
C GLU A 232 -6.54 -19.00 5.06
N VAL A 233 -7.68 -18.42 5.38
CA VAL A 233 -8.60 -17.79 4.44
C VAL A 233 -8.82 -16.35 4.86
N TYR A 234 -8.97 -15.46 3.89
CA TYR A 234 -9.20 -14.06 4.18
C TYR A 234 -10.18 -13.44 3.19
N TYR A 235 -10.82 -12.36 3.67
CA TYR A 235 -11.59 -11.43 2.87
C TYR A 235 -11.23 -10.00 3.25
N LYS A 236 -11.00 -9.15 2.24
CA LYS A 236 -10.67 -7.74 2.41
C LYS A 236 -11.58 -6.89 1.55
N HIS A 237 -12.16 -5.85 2.13
CA HIS A 237 -12.90 -4.82 1.42
C HIS A 237 -12.16 -3.48 1.48
N LEU A 238 -12.16 -2.76 0.36
CA LEU A 238 -11.41 -1.52 0.16
C LEU A 238 -12.33 -0.43 -0.36
N TRP A 239 -12.37 0.71 0.34
CA TRP A 239 -13.11 1.90 -0.08
C TRP A 239 -12.15 3.00 -0.51
N ASN A 240 -12.70 3.95 -1.27
CA ASN A 240 -11.98 5.13 -1.77
C ASN A 240 -10.71 4.74 -2.54
N GLN A 241 -10.77 3.66 -3.31
CA GLN A 241 -9.67 3.28 -4.18
C GLN A 241 -9.49 4.33 -5.26
N ILE A 242 -8.25 4.59 -5.68
CA ILE A 242 -7.87 5.61 -6.63
C ILE A 242 -7.31 4.95 -7.88
N GLU A 243 -7.71 5.44 -9.03
CA GLU A 243 -7.18 5.03 -10.33
C GLU A 243 -7.21 6.24 -11.29
N TYR A 244 -6.41 6.22 -12.33
CA TYR A 244 -6.57 7.17 -13.43
C TYR A 244 -7.82 6.83 -14.25
N GLY A 245 -8.64 7.84 -14.56
CA GLY A 245 -9.79 7.69 -15.46
C GLY A 245 -9.40 7.19 -16.85
N GLU A 246 -10.35 6.70 -17.64
CA GLU A 246 -10.07 6.20 -19.00
C GLU A 246 -9.57 7.29 -19.95
N SER A 247 -10.05 8.53 -19.76
CA SER A 247 -9.65 9.71 -20.53
C SER A 247 -8.39 10.42 -20.02
N ALA A 248 -7.82 9.96 -18.92
CA ALA A 248 -6.69 10.59 -18.23
C ALA A 248 -5.33 10.32 -18.90
N VAL A 249 -5.26 10.36 -20.21
CA VAL A 249 -4.00 10.05 -20.92
C VAL A 249 -3.12 11.29 -21.00
N GLY A 250 -2.13 11.38 -20.08
CA GLY A 250 -0.92 12.19 -20.30
C GLY A 250 -1.09 13.71 -20.34
N ASN A 251 -2.19 14.25 -19.85
CA ASN A 251 -2.37 15.71 -19.84
C ASN A 251 -1.57 16.33 -18.68
N ILE A 252 -0.35 16.79 -18.96
CA ILE A 252 0.55 17.42 -17.99
C ILE A 252 0.13 18.85 -17.61
N THR A 253 -0.88 19.41 -18.24
CA THR A 253 -1.35 20.79 -18.00
C THR A 253 -2.49 20.87 -17.00
N VAL A 254 -3.14 19.74 -16.69
CA VAL A 254 -4.25 19.62 -15.74
C VAL A 254 -3.73 19.14 -14.40
N ASP A 255 -4.34 19.60 -13.30
CA ASP A 255 -4.00 19.06 -11.96
C ASP A 255 -4.21 17.54 -11.96
N VAL A 256 -3.22 16.84 -11.45
CA VAL A 256 -3.21 15.37 -11.46
C VAL A 256 -4.42 14.77 -10.73
N GLU A 257 -4.93 15.46 -9.69
CA GLU A 257 -6.09 15.01 -8.93
C GLU A 257 -7.40 15.03 -9.74
N ASP A 258 -7.50 15.89 -10.74
CA ASP A 258 -8.66 16.00 -11.64
C ASP A 258 -8.67 14.88 -12.70
N GLN A 259 -7.58 14.10 -12.78
CA GLN A 259 -7.47 12.92 -13.65
C GLN A 259 -7.85 11.62 -12.94
N PHE A 260 -8.13 11.68 -11.63
CA PHE A 260 -8.45 10.48 -10.85
C PHE A 260 -9.94 10.16 -10.86
N THR A 261 -10.24 8.88 -10.86
CA THR A 261 -11.55 8.34 -10.52
C THR A 261 -11.47 7.55 -9.22
N PHE A 262 -12.59 7.50 -8.50
CA PHE A 262 -12.66 6.89 -7.18
C PHE A 262 -13.63 5.70 -7.18
N GLY A 263 -13.20 4.62 -6.54
CA GLY A 263 -13.96 3.38 -6.54
C GLY A 263 -13.77 2.56 -5.29
N LYS A 264 -14.08 1.29 -5.41
CA LYS A 264 -13.94 0.29 -4.36
C LYS A 264 -13.21 -0.93 -4.89
N GLY A 265 -12.72 -1.76 -3.96
CA GLY A 265 -12.08 -3.02 -4.28
C GLY A 265 -12.40 -4.08 -3.24
N TYR A 266 -12.19 -5.34 -3.59
CA TYR A 266 -12.24 -6.44 -2.64
C TYR A 266 -11.24 -7.52 -3.06
N SER A 267 -10.69 -8.19 -2.04
CA SER A 267 -9.74 -9.28 -2.24
C SER A 267 -10.09 -10.42 -1.31
N TYR A 268 -9.95 -11.65 -1.78
CA TYR A 268 -10.13 -12.84 -0.99
C TYR A 268 -9.22 -13.95 -1.49
N GLY A 269 -8.90 -14.88 -0.60
CA GLY A 269 -8.01 -15.97 -0.96
C GLY A 269 -7.86 -17.01 0.13
N ALA A 270 -7.09 -18.04 -0.22
CA ALA A 270 -6.66 -19.09 0.70
C ALA A 270 -5.14 -19.25 0.59
N GLU A 271 -4.49 -19.41 1.73
CA GLU A 271 -3.05 -19.60 1.86
C GLU A 271 -2.79 -20.94 2.54
N PHE A 272 -1.89 -21.71 1.96
CA PHE A 272 -1.46 -23.02 2.46
C PHE A 272 0.04 -22.96 2.74
N PHE A 273 0.44 -23.40 3.89
CA PHE A 273 1.84 -23.39 4.28
C PHE A 273 2.22 -24.71 4.93
N VAL A 274 3.39 -25.23 4.54
CA VAL A 274 4.00 -26.42 5.13
C VAL A 274 5.48 -26.16 5.30
N LYS A 275 5.99 -26.31 6.52
CA LYS A 275 7.41 -26.14 6.85
C LYS A 275 7.93 -27.37 7.57
N LYS A 276 9.06 -27.87 7.11
CA LYS A 276 9.87 -28.87 7.81
C LYS A 276 11.01 -28.15 8.51
N ALA A 277 10.95 -28.08 9.84
CA ALA A 277 11.84 -27.27 10.66
C ALA A 277 13.11 -28.00 11.14
N LYS A 278 13.09 -29.35 11.22
CA LYS A 278 14.16 -30.15 11.83
C LYS A 278 14.71 -31.22 10.88
N GLY A 279 15.98 -31.59 11.10
CA GLY A 279 16.71 -32.65 10.36
C GLY A 279 17.64 -32.06 9.28
N LYS A 280 18.36 -32.94 8.58
CA LYS A 280 19.30 -32.54 7.55
C LYS A 280 18.64 -31.86 6.35
N TRP A 281 17.40 -32.19 6.08
CA TRP A 281 16.58 -31.57 5.05
C TRP A 281 15.50 -30.71 5.74
N THR A 282 15.54 -29.40 5.53
CA THR A 282 14.60 -28.41 6.04
C THR A 282 14.12 -27.51 4.92
N GLY A 283 13.04 -26.77 5.15
CA GLY A 283 12.50 -25.86 4.16
C GLY A 283 11.00 -25.68 4.31
N TRP A 284 10.40 -24.97 3.36
CA TRP A 284 8.97 -24.71 3.38
C TRP A 284 8.40 -24.60 1.97
N ILE A 285 7.09 -24.81 1.89
CA ILE A 285 6.27 -24.62 0.71
C ILE A 285 5.12 -23.70 1.13
N GLY A 286 4.97 -22.59 0.43
CA GLY A 286 3.82 -21.69 0.52
C GLY A 286 3.06 -21.69 -0.79
N TYR A 287 1.74 -21.77 -0.71
CA TYR A 287 0.85 -21.63 -1.85
C TYR A 287 -0.28 -20.68 -1.54
N THR A 288 -0.47 -19.68 -2.38
CA THR A 288 -1.56 -18.70 -2.29
C THR A 288 -2.47 -18.81 -3.51
N LEU A 289 -3.76 -18.91 -3.25
CA LEU A 289 -4.83 -18.81 -4.23
C LEU A 289 -5.64 -17.55 -3.93
N ALA A 290 -5.57 -16.52 -4.79
CA ALA A 290 -6.16 -15.22 -4.49
C ALA A 290 -6.86 -14.56 -5.67
N TRP A 291 -7.79 -13.69 -5.36
CA TRP A 291 -8.50 -12.81 -6.28
C TRP A 291 -8.48 -11.40 -5.74
N THR A 292 -8.18 -10.42 -6.59
CA THR A 292 -8.24 -8.99 -6.25
C THR A 292 -9.02 -8.25 -7.33
N TRP A 293 -10.15 -7.65 -6.91
CA TRP A 293 -11.08 -6.96 -7.78
C TRP A 293 -11.08 -5.45 -7.48
N ARG A 294 -11.36 -4.67 -8.51
CA ARG A 294 -11.62 -3.23 -8.43
C ARG A 294 -12.88 -2.89 -9.20
N GLN A 295 -13.55 -1.81 -8.80
CA GLN A 295 -14.73 -1.29 -9.46
C GLN A 295 -14.74 0.22 -9.36
N PHE A 296 -14.82 0.89 -10.50
CA PHE A 296 -14.88 2.36 -10.62
C PHE A 296 -16.01 2.72 -11.58
N PRO A 297 -16.80 3.77 -11.29
CA PRO A 297 -17.91 4.17 -12.16
C PRO A 297 -17.49 4.47 -13.59
N GLU A 298 -16.32 5.09 -13.77
CA GLU A 298 -15.81 5.60 -15.05
C GLU A 298 -14.89 4.62 -15.78
N ILE A 299 -14.64 3.42 -15.24
CA ILE A 299 -13.77 2.42 -15.86
C ILE A 299 -14.59 1.19 -16.19
N ASN A 300 -14.40 0.66 -17.40
CA ASN A 300 -15.10 -0.53 -17.93
C ASN A 300 -16.64 -0.41 -17.82
N GLY A 301 -17.19 0.80 -17.97
CA GLY A 301 -18.63 1.05 -17.83
C GLY A 301 -19.16 0.73 -16.43
N GLY A 302 -18.36 0.87 -15.37
CA GLY A 302 -18.73 0.60 -13.99
C GLY A 302 -18.69 -0.89 -13.58
N LYS A 303 -18.27 -1.79 -14.46
CA LYS A 303 -18.16 -3.21 -14.17
C LYS A 303 -16.92 -3.52 -13.32
N PRO A 304 -16.99 -4.50 -12.40
CA PRO A 304 -15.82 -4.99 -11.68
C PRO A 304 -14.78 -5.60 -12.64
N PHE A 305 -13.51 -5.33 -12.37
CA PHE A 305 -12.38 -5.89 -13.11
C PHE A 305 -11.26 -6.31 -12.16
N LEU A 306 -10.38 -7.22 -12.61
CA LEU A 306 -9.26 -7.68 -11.80
C LEU A 306 -8.19 -6.60 -11.70
N ALA A 307 -7.63 -6.43 -10.51
CA ALA A 307 -6.54 -5.50 -10.28
C ALA A 307 -5.30 -5.90 -11.09
N ARG A 308 -4.46 -4.94 -11.45
CA ARG A 308 -3.22 -5.18 -12.19
C ARG A 308 -2.33 -6.24 -11.54
N TYR A 309 -2.19 -6.19 -10.22
CA TYR A 309 -1.39 -7.13 -9.42
C TYR A 309 -2.15 -8.38 -8.97
N ASP A 310 -3.33 -8.67 -9.55
CA ASP A 310 -4.02 -9.93 -9.32
C ASP A 310 -3.17 -11.10 -9.84
N ARG A 311 -2.66 -11.88 -8.92
CA ARG A 311 -2.00 -13.16 -9.19
C ARG A 311 -2.85 -14.28 -8.64
N ARG A 312 -3.35 -15.14 -9.53
CA ARG A 312 -4.28 -16.22 -9.14
C ARG A 312 -3.58 -17.28 -8.32
N HIS A 313 -2.41 -17.70 -8.76
CA HIS A 313 -1.59 -18.71 -8.11
C HIS A 313 -0.21 -18.14 -7.84
N ASP A 314 0.27 -18.28 -6.62
CA ASP A 314 1.61 -17.96 -6.20
C ASP A 314 2.14 -19.14 -5.38
N ILE A 315 3.26 -19.73 -5.81
CA ILE A 315 3.89 -20.86 -5.15
C ILE A 315 5.34 -20.50 -4.87
N SER A 316 5.75 -20.64 -3.63
CA SER A 316 7.13 -20.43 -3.23
C SER A 316 7.63 -21.68 -2.50
N ILE A 317 8.76 -22.21 -2.93
CA ILE A 317 9.43 -23.37 -2.34
C ILE A 317 10.84 -22.99 -1.96
N VAL A 318 11.16 -23.17 -0.71
CA VAL A 318 12.52 -23.01 -0.19
C VAL A 318 12.98 -24.33 0.42
N GLN A 319 14.11 -24.84 -0.03
CA GLN A 319 14.68 -26.09 0.44
C GLN A 319 16.13 -25.88 0.85
N MET A 320 16.52 -26.47 1.96
CA MET A 320 17.88 -26.49 2.47
C MET A 320 18.25 -27.91 2.83
N TYR A 321 19.43 -28.34 2.39
CA TYR A 321 19.97 -29.65 2.70
C TYR A 321 21.36 -29.53 3.28
N GLU A 322 21.55 -30.07 4.48
CA GLU A 322 22.85 -30.16 5.14
C GLU A 322 23.52 -31.49 4.78
N ILE A 323 24.47 -31.43 3.82
CA ILE A 323 25.23 -32.60 3.36
C ILE A 323 26.09 -33.12 4.52
N ASN A 324 26.81 -32.20 5.16
CA ASN A 324 27.66 -32.46 6.32
C ASN A 324 27.88 -31.14 7.09
N LYS A 325 28.72 -31.17 8.14
CA LYS A 325 29.01 -29.99 8.99
C LYS A 325 29.63 -28.82 8.24
N HIS A 326 30.21 -29.04 7.06
CA HIS A 326 30.90 -28.02 6.28
C HIS A 326 30.11 -27.56 5.05
N TRP A 327 29.20 -28.39 4.55
CA TRP A 327 28.48 -28.13 3.31
C TRP A 327 26.97 -28.10 3.54
N LYS A 328 26.36 -26.97 3.15
CA LYS A 328 24.91 -26.79 3.07
C LYS A 328 24.53 -26.28 1.69
N VAL A 329 23.50 -26.84 1.11
CA VAL A 329 22.94 -26.42 -0.17
C VAL A 329 21.54 -25.90 0.06
N SER A 330 21.21 -24.79 -0.59
CA SER A 330 19.84 -24.22 -0.57
C SER A 330 19.36 -23.94 -1.97
N ALA A 331 18.07 -24.11 -2.19
CA ALA A 331 17.39 -23.79 -3.44
C ALA A 331 16.09 -23.06 -3.13
N THR A 332 15.79 -22.06 -3.94
CA THR A 332 14.52 -21.35 -3.93
C THR A 332 13.89 -21.44 -5.30
N TRP A 333 12.63 -21.81 -5.34
CA TRP A 333 11.85 -21.83 -6.57
C TRP A 333 10.55 -21.07 -6.34
N VAL A 334 10.19 -20.20 -7.29
CA VAL A 334 8.99 -19.38 -7.25
C VAL A 334 8.25 -19.55 -8.58
N PHE A 335 6.95 -19.75 -8.47
CA PHE A 335 6.03 -19.73 -9.60
C PHE A 335 4.90 -18.76 -9.28
N ALA A 336 4.62 -17.82 -10.19
CA ALA A 336 3.47 -16.95 -10.08
C ALA A 336 2.76 -16.80 -11.43
N THR A 337 1.42 -16.77 -11.39
CA THR A 337 0.65 -16.37 -12.56
C THR A 337 0.93 -14.90 -12.88
N GLY A 338 1.03 -14.58 -14.16
CA GLY A 338 1.36 -13.24 -14.64
C GLY A 338 0.38 -12.18 -14.15
N GLN A 339 0.86 -10.95 -14.12
CA GLN A 339 0.06 -9.76 -13.80
C GLN A 339 -1.00 -9.49 -14.86
N ARG A 340 -2.00 -8.70 -14.50
CA ARG A 340 -2.99 -8.19 -15.44
C ARG A 340 -2.47 -6.93 -16.11
N THR A 341 -2.83 -6.72 -17.39
CA THR A 341 -2.48 -5.51 -18.13
C THR A 341 -3.57 -5.16 -19.14
N THR A 342 -3.55 -3.92 -19.60
CA THR A 342 -4.43 -3.43 -20.67
C THR A 342 -3.62 -3.39 -21.95
N LEU A 343 -4.00 -4.17 -22.95
CA LEU A 343 -3.37 -4.17 -24.26
C LEU A 343 -4.27 -3.50 -25.30
N PRO A 344 -3.70 -2.87 -26.34
CA PRO A 344 -4.49 -2.40 -27.47
C PRO A 344 -5.12 -3.57 -28.19
N VAL A 345 -6.37 -3.42 -28.58
CA VAL A 345 -7.15 -4.41 -29.36
C VAL A 345 -7.20 -4.06 -30.84
N SER A 346 -7.01 -2.78 -31.18
CA SER A 346 -6.90 -2.31 -32.56
C SER A 346 -6.15 -0.99 -32.63
N PHE A 347 -5.91 -0.49 -33.82
CA PHE A 347 -5.39 0.86 -34.06
C PHE A 347 -6.05 1.46 -35.31
N PHE A 348 -6.01 2.78 -35.40
CA PHE A 348 -6.40 3.50 -36.61
C PHE A 348 -5.40 4.63 -36.88
N LEU A 349 -5.33 5.04 -38.11
CA LEU A 349 -4.50 6.15 -38.54
C LEU A 349 -5.36 7.42 -38.64
N ASN A 350 -4.93 8.47 -38.00
CA ASN A 350 -5.52 9.81 -38.13
C ASN A 350 -4.42 10.85 -38.32
N GLU A 351 -4.50 11.64 -39.36
CA GLU A 351 -3.51 12.68 -39.72
C GLU A 351 -2.05 12.17 -39.74
N GLY A 352 -1.84 10.93 -40.19
CA GLY A 352 -0.51 10.29 -40.22
C GLY A 352 0.00 9.78 -38.89
N GLN A 353 -0.78 9.89 -37.82
CA GLN A 353 -0.45 9.36 -36.51
C GLN A 353 -1.23 8.06 -36.23
N VAL A 354 -0.56 7.12 -35.51
CA VAL A 354 -1.17 5.87 -35.08
C VAL A 354 -1.86 6.08 -33.75
N HIS A 355 -3.17 5.84 -33.71
CA HIS A 355 -3.98 5.87 -32.50
C HIS A 355 -4.38 4.44 -32.10
N TYR A 356 -4.04 4.03 -30.86
CA TYR A 356 -4.37 2.72 -30.33
C TYR A 356 -5.73 2.74 -29.63
N VAL A 357 -6.54 1.73 -29.93
CA VAL A 357 -7.79 1.45 -29.22
C VAL A 357 -7.50 0.38 -28.19
N TYR A 358 -7.69 0.70 -26.92
CA TYR A 358 -7.45 -0.24 -25.82
C TYR A 358 -8.72 -1.02 -25.50
N GLY A 359 -8.55 -2.28 -25.10
CA GLY A 359 -9.62 -3.11 -24.56
C GLY A 359 -10.02 -2.69 -23.14
N GLU A 360 -10.87 -3.51 -22.50
CA GLU A 360 -11.25 -3.30 -21.10
C GLU A 360 -9.99 -3.22 -20.17
N ARG A 361 -10.07 -2.43 -19.12
CA ARG A 361 -8.96 -2.29 -18.14
C ARG A 361 -8.56 -3.66 -17.58
N ASN A 362 -7.25 -3.99 -17.65
CA ASN A 362 -6.65 -5.19 -17.10
C ASN A 362 -7.22 -6.51 -17.64
N TRP A 363 -7.73 -6.54 -18.86
CA TRP A 363 -8.37 -7.72 -19.45
C TRP A 363 -7.37 -8.85 -19.74
N TYR A 364 -6.16 -8.51 -20.11
CA TYR A 364 -5.14 -9.50 -20.49
C TYR A 364 -4.31 -9.93 -19.27
N ARG A 365 -4.04 -11.23 -19.17
CA ARG A 365 -3.11 -11.77 -18.17
C ARG A 365 -1.78 -12.11 -18.84
N MET A 366 -0.70 -11.55 -18.32
CA MET A 366 0.65 -11.88 -18.78
C MET A 366 0.96 -13.36 -18.52
N PRO A 367 1.89 -13.97 -19.29
CA PRO A 367 2.38 -15.32 -19.04
C PRO A 367 2.89 -15.49 -17.60
N PRO A 368 2.76 -16.69 -17.02
CA PRO A 368 3.36 -17.01 -15.72
C PRO A 368 4.89 -17.06 -15.82
N TYR A 369 5.53 -16.93 -14.71
CA TYR A 369 7.01 -17.05 -14.61
C TYR A 369 7.43 -17.93 -13.44
#